data_0536342c1b51544d419dfd60129d8700
#
_entry.id   0536342c1b51544d419dfd60129d8700
#
_cell.length_a   1.000
_cell.length_b   1.000
_cell.length_c   1.000
_cell.angle_alpha   90.00
_cell.angle_beta   90.00
_cell.angle_gamma   90.00
#
_symmetry.space_group_name_H-M   'P 1'
#
loop_
_entity.id
_entity.type
_entity.pdbx_description
1 polymer ?
#
loop_
_entity_poly.entity_id
_entity_poly.type
_entity_poly.pdbx_seq_one_letter_code
_entity_poly.pdbx_strand_id
1 'polypeptide(L)'
;IRDRRNSYEWLSEVVPDNVSLSVLDLACGSGPLLKILFDRNKNLNLKGIDMCPEELVLAKTRLKNSGVNLIESKAQNLTAINDNSIDIVLCHWALTLMDPIVPVLDEVKRVLTSRGQFAALVDGPMNAAPGYAEVHDLIYSYVQEEIPSYGEIDLGDPRIRGSESLSNLIHKAFPEAKVNIETNVVSMEGPAIQVAEIAAGFFYAAFVLKPENKKLMITSLSELLAISKQSTDSQRQGRFSMPINRLLVAPNIK
;
A
#
# COMPACT_ATOMS: atom_id res chain seq x y z
N ILE A 1 7.53 -1.55 -11.43
CA ILE A 1 7.02 -2.77 -12.09
C ILE A 1 7.62 -2.83 -13.49
N ARG A 2 7.96 -4.02 -14.00
CA ARG A 2 8.76 -4.23 -15.22
C ARG A 2 8.25 -3.53 -16.48
N ASP A 3 6.95 -3.24 -16.57
CA ASP A 3 6.29 -2.65 -17.74
C ASP A 3 5.86 -1.19 -17.57
N ARG A 4 6.49 -0.47 -16.64
CA ARG A 4 6.24 0.93 -16.30
C ARG A 4 4.89 1.23 -15.61
N ARG A 5 4.11 0.21 -15.23
CA ARG A 5 2.89 0.41 -14.44
C ARG A 5 3.23 0.84 -13.03
N ASN A 6 2.42 1.71 -12.46
CA ASN A 6 2.50 2.03 -11.03
C ASN A 6 1.81 0.94 -10.18
N SER A 7 1.98 1.01 -8.86
CA SER A 7 1.42 0.00 -7.94
C SER A 7 -0.12 -0.02 -7.91
N TYR A 8 -0.76 1.13 -8.11
CA TYR A 8 -2.22 1.20 -8.22
C TYR A 8 -2.74 0.49 -9.46
N GLU A 9 -2.09 0.71 -10.61
CA GLU A 9 -2.43 0.01 -11.86
C GLU A 9 -2.25 -1.49 -11.70
N TRP A 10 -1.15 -1.93 -11.07
CA TRP A 10 -0.92 -3.35 -10.83
C TRP A 10 -1.97 -4.00 -9.94
N LEU A 11 -2.42 -3.32 -8.86
CA LEU A 11 -3.50 -3.83 -8.02
C LEU A 11 -4.84 -3.82 -8.77
N SER A 12 -5.09 -2.79 -9.58
CA SER A 12 -6.35 -2.66 -10.33
C SER A 12 -6.60 -3.79 -11.33
N GLU A 13 -5.56 -4.50 -11.78
CA GLU A 13 -5.65 -5.65 -12.71
C GLU A 13 -6.43 -6.84 -12.14
N VAL A 14 -6.57 -6.93 -10.82
CA VAL A 14 -7.41 -7.94 -10.17
C VAL A 14 -8.88 -7.80 -10.57
N VAL A 15 -9.30 -6.58 -10.93
CA VAL A 15 -10.65 -6.32 -11.41
C VAL A 15 -10.71 -6.54 -12.93
N PRO A 16 -11.46 -7.51 -13.43
CA PRO A 16 -11.58 -7.76 -14.87
C PRO A 16 -12.21 -6.58 -15.61
N ASP A 17 -11.89 -6.46 -16.91
CA ASP A 17 -12.52 -5.47 -17.78
C ASP A 17 -13.93 -5.90 -18.21
N ASN A 18 -14.77 -4.93 -18.58
CA ASN A 18 -16.09 -5.14 -19.19
C ASN A 18 -17.07 -5.99 -18.35
N VAL A 19 -16.97 -5.95 -17.03
CA VAL A 19 -17.84 -6.64 -16.09
C VAL A 19 -18.60 -5.63 -15.22
N SER A 20 -19.74 -6.06 -14.68
CA SER A 20 -20.48 -5.30 -13.67
C SER A 20 -20.26 -5.99 -12.32
N LEU A 21 -19.40 -5.43 -11.49
CA LEU A 21 -19.03 -5.96 -10.18
C LEU A 21 -19.11 -4.87 -9.12
N SER A 22 -19.39 -5.28 -7.88
CA SER A 22 -19.26 -4.44 -6.69
C SER A 22 -17.84 -4.51 -6.17
N VAL A 23 -17.12 -3.38 -6.19
CA VAL A 23 -15.72 -3.30 -5.76
C VAL A 23 -15.60 -2.32 -4.59
N LEU A 24 -14.93 -2.76 -3.53
CA LEU A 24 -14.61 -1.96 -2.36
C LEU A 24 -13.11 -1.68 -2.31
N ASP A 25 -12.74 -0.41 -2.26
CA ASP A 25 -11.38 0.04 -1.94
C ASP A 25 -11.31 0.32 -0.44
N LEU A 26 -10.60 -0.51 0.30
CA LEU A 26 -10.46 -0.46 1.75
C LEU A 26 -9.26 0.40 2.12
N ALA A 27 -9.47 1.44 2.92
CA ALA A 27 -8.54 2.54 3.16
C ALA A 27 -8.16 3.23 1.84
N CYS A 28 -9.16 3.79 1.16
CA CYS A 28 -9.04 4.31 -0.20
C CYS A 28 -8.24 5.63 -0.28
N GLY A 29 -7.96 6.27 0.86
CA GLY A 29 -7.29 7.57 0.91
C GLY A 29 -7.99 8.59 0.02
N SER A 30 -7.21 9.36 -0.73
CA SER A 30 -7.73 10.34 -1.69
C SER A 30 -8.28 9.73 -3.00
N GLY A 31 -8.51 8.40 -3.06
CA GLY A 31 -9.23 7.70 -4.12
C GLY A 31 -8.49 7.46 -5.45
N PRO A 32 -7.15 7.33 -5.50
CA PRO A 32 -6.44 7.13 -6.77
C PRO A 32 -6.80 5.79 -7.44
N LEU A 33 -6.92 4.71 -6.66
CA LEU A 33 -7.31 3.39 -7.18
C LEU A 33 -8.74 3.40 -7.74
N LEU A 34 -9.68 4.00 -7.00
CA LEU A 34 -11.06 4.18 -7.45
C LEU A 34 -11.14 4.97 -8.76
N LYS A 35 -10.30 6.00 -8.93
CA LYS A 35 -10.25 6.77 -10.17
C LYS A 35 -9.80 5.94 -11.36
N ILE A 36 -8.75 5.13 -11.20
CA ILE A 36 -8.26 4.21 -12.23
C ILE A 36 -9.37 3.22 -12.62
N LEU A 37 -10.03 2.60 -11.66
CA LEU A 37 -11.12 1.65 -11.89
C LEU A 37 -12.31 2.29 -12.60
N PHE A 38 -12.74 3.47 -12.14
CA PHE A 38 -13.83 4.23 -12.75
C PHE A 38 -13.52 4.62 -14.19
N ASP A 39 -12.30 5.08 -14.49
CA ASP A 39 -11.92 5.46 -15.85
C ASP A 39 -11.88 4.27 -16.81
N ARG A 40 -11.46 3.11 -16.29
CA ARG A 40 -11.35 1.88 -17.06
C ARG A 40 -12.71 1.23 -17.33
N ASN A 41 -13.61 1.23 -16.35
CA ASN A 41 -14.92 0.58 -16.48
C ASN A 41 -16.02 1.32 -15.70
N LYS A 42 -16.93 1.96 -16.41
CA LYS A 42 -18.06 2.73 -15.84
C LYS A 42 -19.19 1.87 -15.27
N ASN A 43 -19.18 0.55 -15.54
CA ASN A 43 -20.21 -0.37 -15.05
C ASN A 43 -19.90 -0.96 -13.67
N LEU A 44 -18.77 -0.60 -13.07
CA LEU A 44 -18.42 -1.02 -11.72
C LEU A 44 -19.24 -0.24 -10.68
N ASN A 45 -19.76 -0.96 -9.68
CA ASN A 45 -20.32 -0.36 -8.47
C ASN A 45 -19.20 -0.14 -7.46
N LEU A 46 -18.59 1.06 -7.49
CA LEU A 46 -17.41 1.39 -6.70
C LEU A 46 -17.79 1.98 -5.35
N LYS A 47 -17.16 1.47 -4.30
CA LYS A 47 -17.21 2.00 -2.94
C LYS A 47 -15.79 2.24 -2.44
N GLY A 48 -15.60 3.31 -1.68
CA GLY A 48 -14.35 3.59 -0.96
C GLY A 48 -14.61 3.80 0.51
N ILE A 49 -13.78 3.23 1.35
CA ILE A 49 -13.82 3.46 2.80
C ILE A 49 -12.47 3.99 3.24
N ASP A 50 -12.51 5.05 4.05
CA ASP A 50 -11.35 5.57 4.76
C ASP A 50 -11.76 6.12 6.12
N MET A 51 -10.84 6.09 7.09
CA MET A 51 -11.08 6.64 8.41
C MET A 51 -10.72 8.12 8.53
N CYS A 52 -10.01 8.67 7.53
CA CYS A 52 -9.55 10.06 7.49
C CYS A 52 -10.52 10.91 6.68
N PRO A 53 -11.29 11.83 7.31
CA PRO A 53 -12.24 12.66 6.60
C PRO A 53 -11.57 13.62 5.61
N GLU A 54 -10.34 14.06 5.88
CA GLU A 54 -9.57 14.94 4.99
C GLU A 54 -9.23 14.23 3.68
N GLU A 55 -8.83 12.96 3.74
CA GLU A 55 -8.59 12.13 2.56
C GLU A 55 -9.88 11.93 1.75
N LEU A 56 -11.01 11.71 2.41
CA LEU A 56 -12.30 11.58 1.73
C LEU A 56 -12.76 12.89 1.06
N VAL A 57 -12.39 14.06 1.57
CA VAL A 57 -12.61 15.34 0.87
C VAL A 57 -11.82 15.38 -0.44
N LEU A 58 -10.55 14.96 -0.42
CA LEU A 58 -9.72 14.87 -1.63
C LEU A 58 -10.27 13.82 -2.60
N ALA A 59 -10.72 12.67 -2.10
CA ALA A 59 -11.35 11.62 -2.90
C ALA A 59 -12.63 12.13 -3.59
N LYS A 60 -13.50 12.84 -2.89
CA LYS A 60 -14.71 13.47 -3.46
C LYS A 60 -14.37 14.43 -4.61
N THR A 61 -13.30 15.20 -4.45
CA THR A 61 -12.82 16.12 -5.50
C THR A 61 -12.31 15.34 -6.71
N ARG A 62 -11.48 14.31 -6.50
CA ARG A 62 -10.92 13.47 -7.57
C ARG A 62 -11.98 12.68 -8.33
N LEU A 63 -13.00 12.20 -7.63
CA LEU A 63 -14.07 11.34 -8.15
C LEU A 63 -15.35 12.12 -8.48
N LYS A 64 -15.26 13.43 -8.65
CA LYS A 64 -16.42 14.27 -8.99
C LYS A 64 -17.15 13.69 -10.20
N ASN A 65 -18.48 13.59 -10.08
CA ASN A 65 -19.40 13.05 -11.10
C ASN A 65 -19.19 11.54 -11.44
N SER A 66 -18.48 10.76 -10.60
CA SER A 66 -18.28 9.33 -10.83
C SER A 66 -19.41 8.46 -10.27
N GLY A 67 -20.19 8.95 -9.31
CA GLY A 67 -21.18 8.14 -8.59
C GLY A 67 -20.56 7.16 -7.58
N VAL A 68 -19.25 7.24 -7.33
CA VAL A 68 -18.56 6.40 -6.31
C VAL A 68 -19.07 6.73 -4.92
N ASN A 69 -19.45 5.72 -4.16
CA ASN A 69 -19.89 5.86 -2.77
C ASN A 69 -18.67 5.88 -1.83
N LEU A 70 -18.45 7.03 -1.17
CA LEU A 70 -17.36 7.21 -0.21
C LEU A 70 -17.92 7.23 1.22
N ILE A 71 -17.36 6.40 2.10
CA ILE A 71 -17.85 6.14 3.46
C ILE A 71 -16.71 6.38 4.44
N GLU A 72 -16.95 7.20 5.46
CA GLU A 72 -16.04 7.37 6.59
C GLU A 72 -16.25 6.21 7.58
N SER A 73 -15.25 5.34 7.70
CA SER A 73 -15.25 4.24 8.66
C SER A 73 -13.86 3.64 8.84
N LYS A 74 -13.64 3.00 9.99
CA LYS A 74 -12.46 2.16 10.20
C LYS A 74 -12.62 0.82 9.47
N ALA A 75 -11.51 0.27 8.99
CA ALA A 75 -11.48 -1.04 8.32
C ALA A 75 -11.96 -2.20 9.21
N GLN A 76 -11.84 -2.06 10.54
CA GLN A 76 -12.34 -3.00 11.55
C GLN A 76 -13.87 -2.98 11.73
N ASN A 77 -14.58 -2.05 11.07
CA ASN A 77 -16.03 -1.87 11.26
C ASN A 77 -16.68 -1.44 9.94
N LEU A 78 -17.06 -2.38 9.11
CA LEU A 78 -17.70 -2.13 7.81
C LEU A 78 -19.25 -2.24 7.89
N THR A 79 -19.86 -1.80 8.99
CA THR A 79 -21.32 -1.91 9.22
C THR A 79 -22.17 -1.22 8.16
N ALA A 80 -21.62 -0.23 7.44
CA ALA A 80 -22.29 0.41 6.30
C ALA A 80 -22.31 -0.45 5.03
N ILE A 81 -21.62 -1.60 5.03
CA ILE A 81 -21.56 -2.55 3.91
C ILE A 81 -22.31 -3.82 4.32
N ASN A 82 -23.27 -4.23 3.50
CA ASN A 82 -24.04 -5.45 3.74
C ASN A 82 -23.16 -6.70 3.62
N ASP A 83 -23.54 -7.77 4.32
CA ASP A 83 -22.95 -9.09 4.17
C ASP A 83 -23.09 -9.58 2.72
N ASN A 84 -22.10 -10.32 2.24
CA ASN A 84 -22.12 -10.98 0.92
C ASN A 84 -22.51 -10.04 -0.25
N SER A 85 -22.02 -8.80 -0.23
CA SER A 85 -22.44 -7.76 -1.20
C SER A 85 -21.30 -7.20 -2.06
N ILE A 86 -20.06 -7.61 -1.81
CA ILE A 86 -18.87 -7.13 -2.50
C ILE A 86 -18.22 -8.30 -3.26
N ASP A 87 -17.97 -8.11 -4.54
CA ASP A 87 -17.31 -9.11 -5.38
C ASP A 87 -15.79 -9.03 -5.27
N ILE A 88 -15.24 -7.82 -5.10
CA ILE A 88 -13.80 -7.63 -4.95
C ILE A 88 -13.52 -6.58 -3.88
N VAL A 89 -12.71 -6.94 -2.89
CA VAL A 89 -12.12 -6.00 -1.93
C VAL A 89 -10.67 -5.77 -2.32
N LEU A 90 -10.28 -4.50 -2.45
CA LEU A 90 -8.91 -4.07 -2.71
C LEU A 90 -8.38 -3.29 -1.51
N CYS A 91 -7.09 -3.40 -1.21
CA CYS A 91 -6.42 -2.60 -0.18
C CYS A 91 -5.01 -2.24 -0.67
N HIS A 92 -4.76 -0.94 -0.90
CA HIS A 92 -3.48 -0.48 -1.41
C HIS A 92 -2.64 0.11 -0.28
N TRP A 93 -1.61 -0.61 0.13
CA TRP A 93 -0.58 -0.23 1.11
C TRP A 93 -1.06 0.19 2.51
N ALA A 94 -2.28 -0.13 2.88
CA ALA A 94 -2.81 0.26 4.19
C ALA A 94 -2.87 -0.91 5.19
N LEU A 95 -2.85 -2.15 4.70
CA LEU A 95 -2.99 -3.34 5.55
C LEU A 95 -1.87 -3.43 6.61
N THR A 96 -0.66 -2.96 6.27
CA THR A 96 0.51 -2.89 7.17
C THR A 96 0.34 -1.92 8.34
N LEU A 97 -0.68 -1.05 8.30
CA LEU A 97 -0.94 -0.04 9.33
C LEU A 97 -2.13 -0.42 10.22
N MET A 98 -2.83 -1.50 9.89
CA MET A 98 -4.06 -1.88 10.59
C MET A 98 -3.76 -2.76 11.80
N ASP A 99 -4.14 -2.27 12.98
CA ASP A 99 -4.05 -2.98 14.24
C ASP A 99 -5.32 -2.73 15.07
N PRO A 100 -6.01 -3.78 15.54
CA PRO A 100 -5.78 -5.20 15.26
C PRO A 100 -6.21 -5.60 13.83
N ILE A 101 -5.45 -6.50 13.21
CA ILE A 101 -5.69 -6.93 11.83
C ILE A 101 -6.81 -7.98 11.71
N VAL A 102 -7.01 -8.83 12.72
CA VAL A 102 -7.98 -9.92 12.65
C VAL A 102 -9.40 -9.39 12.42
N PRO A 103 -9.92 -8.39 13.14
CA PRO A 103 -11.24 -7.80 12.85
C PRO A 103 -11.37 -7.26 11.42
N VAL A 104 -10.29 -6.75 10.83
CA VAL A 104 -10.29 -6.30 9.43
C VAL A 104 -10.54 -7.47 8.49
N LEU A 105 -9.82 -8.57 8.68
CA LEU A 105 -9.98 -9.78 7.86
C LEU A 105 -11.36 -10.42 8.04
N ASP A 106 -11.92 -10.37 9.26
CA ASP A 106 -13.28 -10.85 9.54
C ASP A 106 -14.33 -10.00 8.81
N GLU A 107 -14.19 -8.68 8.80
CA GLU A 107 -15.06 -7.76 8.06
C GLU A 107 -14.92 -7.96 6.54
N VAL A 108 -13.68 -8.07 6.02
CA VAL A 108 -13.46 -8.39 4.60
C VAL A 108 -14.17 -9.69 4.23
N LYS A 109 -14.03 -10.75 5.05
CA LYS A 109 -14.70 -12.02 4.82
C LYS A 109 -16.22 -11.90 4.84
N ARG A 110 -16.78 -11.13 5.79
CA ARG A 110 -18.22 -10.92 5.94
C ARG A 110 -18.84 -10.24 4.71
N VAL A 111 -18.18 -9.19 4.20
CA VAL A 111 -18.74 -8.40 3.08
C VAL A 111 -18.56 -9.07 1.73
N LEU A 112 -17.57 -9.96 1.57
CA LEU A 112 -17.32 -10.67 0.32
C LEU A 112 -18.45 -11.65 -0.02
N THR A 113 -18.86 -11.69 -1.28
CA THR A 113 -19.72 -12.74 -1.80
C THR A 113 -19.01 -14.10 -1.75
N SER A 114 -19.75 -15.20 -1.88
CA SER A 114 -19.19 -16.56 -1.89
C SER A 114 -18.16 -16.79 -3.02
N ARG A 115 -18.18 -15.97 -4.07
CA ARG A 115 -17.20 -15.98 -5.17
C ARG A 115 -16.27 -14.76 -5.12
N GLY A 116 -16.36 -13.98 -4.06
CA GLY A 116 -15.60 -12.74 -3.91
C GLY A 116 -14.11 -12.97 -3.75
N GLN A 117 -13.33 -11.96 -4.08
CA GLN A 117 -11.88 -11.97 -3.98
C GLN A 117 -11.39 -10.81 -3.10
N PHE A 118 -10.31 -11.04 -2.37
CA PHE A 118 -9.59 -9.98 -1.66
C PHE A 118 -8.18 -9.87 -2.24
N ALA A 119 -7.76 -8.65 -2.56
CA ALA A 119 -6.39 -8.39 -2.96
C ALA A 119 -5.82 -7.18 -2.24
N ALA A 120 -4.55 -7.28 -1.84
CA ALA A 120 -3.84 -6.19 -1.19
C ALA A 120 -2.42 -6.04 -1.73
N LEU A 121 -1.94 -4.80 -1.74
CA LEU A 121 -0.51 -4.52 -1.82
C LEU A 121 0.02 -4.21 -0.42
N VAL A 122 1.11 -4.85 -0.08
CA VAL A 122 1.84 -4.69 1.18
C VAL A 122 3.35 -4.64 0.92
N ASP A 123 4.12 -4.28 1.93
CA ASP A 123 5.57 -4.31 1.84
C ASP A 123 6.05 -5.72 1.49
N GLY A 124 7.07 -5.78 0.63
CA GLY A 124 7.76 -7.02 0.30
C GLY A 124 8.95 -7.29 1.23
N PRO A 125 9.61 -8.45 1.09
CA PRO A 125 10.78 -8.78 1.89
C PRO A 125 11.93 -7.79 1.65
N MET A 126 12.55 -7.30 2.71
CA MET A 126 13.59 -6.25 2.65
C MET A 126 14.75 -6.59 1.70
N ASN A 127 15.10 -7.86 1.60
CA ASN A 127 16.18 -8.36 0.75
C ASN A 127 15.79 -8.60 -0.72
N ALA A 128 14.52 -8.37 -1.08
CA ALA A 128 14.02 -8.61 -2.44
C ALA A 128 14.30 -7.45 -3.41
N ALA A 129 14.69 -6.27 -2.91
CA ALA A 129 15.07 -5.12 -3.73
C ALA A 129 16.48 -4.64 -3.38
N PRO A 130 17.36 -4.40 -4.39
CA PRO A 130 18.71 -3.88 -4.13
C PRO A 130 18.68 -2.51 -3.46
N GLY A 131 19.45 -2.32 -2.40
CA GLY A 131 19.60 -1.05 -1.68
C GLY A 131 18.44 -0.69 -0.77
N TYR A 132 17.37 -1.50 -0.70
CA TYR A 132 16.21 -1.18 0.14
C TYR A 132 16.53 -1.27 1.64
N ALA A 133 17.28 -2.31 2.04
CA ALA A 133 17.71 -2.47 3.42
C ALA A 133 18.61 -1.32 3.88
N GLU A 134 19.55 -0.89 3.03
CA GLU A 134 20.45 0.22 3.31
C GLU A 134 19.70 1.55 3.48
N VAL A 135 18.65 1.78 2.69
CA VAL A 135 17.77 2.95 2.83
C VAL A 135 17.02 2.90 4.16
N HIS A 136 16.44 1.73 4.50
CA HIS A 136 15.78 1.52 5.77
C HIS A 136 16.73 1.82 6.94
N ASP A 137 17.90 1.19 6.95
CA ASP A 137 18.85 1.30 8.05
C ASP A 137 19.36 2.74 8.21
N LEU A 138 19.58 3.45 7.11
CA LEU A 138 19.99 4.86 7.14
C LEU A 138 18.88 5.73 7.76
N ILE A 139 17.62 5.57 7.34
CA ILE A 139 16.50 6.35 7.91
C ILE A 139 16.36 6.07 9.41
N TYR A 140 16.38 4.78 9.79
CA TYR A 140 16.22 4.38 11.18
C TYR A 140 17.39 4.82 12.06
N SER A 141 18.63 4.90 11.56
CA SER A 141 19.77 5.43 12.31
C SER A 141 19.54 6.89 12.74
N TYR A 142 19.08 7.75 11.81
CA TYR A 142 18.74 9.14 12.13
C TYR A 142 17.60 9.26 13.14
N VAL A 143 16.59 8.40 13.01
CA VAL A 143 15.44 8.43 13.92
C VAL A 143 15.82 7.96 15.31
N GLN A 144 16.62 6.89 15.44
CA GLN A 144 17.06 6.34 16.73
C GLN A 144 18.09 7.23 17.43
N GLU A 145 18.87 8.03 16.70
CA GLU A 145 19.69 9.08 17.31
C GLU A 145 18.84 10.15 18.02
N GLU A 146 17.66 10.47 17.47
CA GLU A 146 16.75 11.47 18.06
C GLU A 146 15.77 10.84 19.07
N ILE A 147 15.30 9.63 18.78
CA ILE A 147 14.34 8.88 19.60
C ILE A 147 14.85 7.44 19.77
N PRO A 148 15.71 7.18 20.77
CA PRO A 148 16.36 5.87 20.94
C PRO A 148 15.41 4.67 21.04
N SER A 149 14.20 4.87 21.55
CA SER A 149 13.16 3.83 21.67
C SER A 149 12.34 3.62 20.39
N TYR A 150 12.62 4.35 19.31
CA TYR A 150 11.87 4.17 18.07
C TYR A 150 12.13 2.80 17.45
N GLY A 151 11.07 2.10 17.09
CA GLY A 151 11.13 0.73 16.55
C GLY A 151 10.95 -0.35 17.62
N GLU A 152 10.86 0.00 18.92
CA GLU A 152 10.45 -0.94 19.97
C GLU A 152 8.96 -1.28 19.91
N ILE A 153 8.18 -0.43 19.23
CA ILE A 153 6.73 -0.63 19.02
C ILE A 153 6.51 -0.84 17.51
N ASP A 154 5.95 -1.98 17.15
CA ASP A 154 5.53 -2.26 15.78
C ASP A 154 4.37 -1.34 15.35
N LEU A 155 4.51 -0.72 14.18
CA LEU A 155 3.39 -0.06 13.51
C LEU A 155 2.56 -1.13 12.78
N GLY A 156 1.32 -1.35 13.24
CA GLY A 156 0.44 -2.36 12.70
C GLY A 156 0.88 -3.79 13.06
N ASP A 157 0.30 -4.78 12.40
CA ASP A 157 0.58 -6.19 12.68
C ASP A 157 1.85 -6.66 11.94
N PRO A 158 2.93 -7.09 12.64
CA PRO A 158 4.20 -7.48 12.01
C PRO A 158 4.06 -8.68 11.07
N ARG A 159 3.01 -9.52 11.24
CA ARG A 159 2.76 -10.66 10.37
C ARG A 159 2.47 -10.27 8.91
N ILE A 160 2.06 -9.04 8.67
CA ILE A 160 1.77 -8.54 7.31
C ILE A 160 3.04 -8.37 6.47
N ARG A 161 4.19 -8.08 7.10
CA ARG A 161 5.45 -7.76 6.40
C ARG A 161 6.22 -8.97 5.90
N GLY A 162 5.96 -10.16 6.44
CA GLY A 162 6.62 -11.40 6.01
C GLY A 162 5.73 -12.23 5.11
N SER A 163 6.23 -12.71 3.96
CA SER A 163 5.41 -13.49 3.03
C SER A 163 4.83 -14.76 3.64
N GLU A 164 5.60 -15.48 4.46
CA GLU A 164 5.15 -16.70 5.14
C GLU A 164 4.13 -16.38 6.27
N SER A 165 4.45 -15.41 7.12
CA SER A 165 3.56 -14.98 8.21
C SER A 165 2.25 -14.41 7.69
N LEU A 166 2.29 -13.63 6.60
CA LEU A 166 1.11 -13.14 5.89
C LEU A 166 0.29 -14.31 5.35
N SER A 167 0.92 -15.25 4.66
CA SER A 167 0.23 -16.44 4.14
C SER A 167 -0.47 -17.21 5.24
N ASN A 168 0.20 -17.46 6.37
CA ASN A 168 -0.37 -18.16 7.52
C ASN A 168 -1.53 -17.40 8.16
N LEU A 169 -1.40 -16.08 8.28
CA LEU A 169 -2.46 -15.19 8.79
C LEU A 169 -3.71 -15.27 7.90
N ILE A 170 -3.52 -15.18 6.59
CA ILE A 170 -4.63 -15.21 5.62
C ILE A 170 -5.28 -16.60 5.57
N HIS A 171 -4.52 -17.69 5.58
CA HIS A 171 -5.11 -19.03 5.62
C HIS A 171 -5.91 -19.28 6.90
N LYS A 172 -5.52 -18.67 8.03
CA LYS A 172 -6.31 -18.75 9.28
C LYS A 172 -7.66 -18.02 9.15
N ALA A 173 -7.70 -16.87 8.49
CA ALA A 173 -8.92 -16.10 8.27
C ALA A 173 -9.81 -16.70 7.16
N PHE A 174 -9.19 -17.25 6.10
CA PHE A 174 -9.83 -17.80 4.90
C PHE A 174 -9.37 -19.25 4.64
N PRO A 175 -9.79 -20.24 5.46
CA PRO A 175 -9.25 -21.61 5.41
C PRO A 175 -9.45 -22.31 4.06
N GLU A 176 -10.55 -22.00 3.37
CA GLU A 176 -10.93 -22.64 2.09
C GLU A 176 -10.44 -21.86 0.85
N ALA A 177 -9.73 -20.74 1.05
CA ALA A 177 -9.32 -19.89 -0.06
C ALA A 177 -7.98 -20.35 -0.67
N LYS A 178 -7.84 -20.09 -1.96
CA LYS A 178 -6.54 -20.11 -2.63
C LYS A 178 -5.85 -18.78 -2.35
N VAL A 179 -4.68 -18.84 -1.72
CA VAL A 179 -3.86 -17.68 -1.41
C VAL A 179 -2.65 -17.65 -2.35
N ASN A 180 -2.44 -16.53 -3.02
CA ASN A 180 -1.26 -16.29 -3.84
C ASN A 180 -0.58 -14.99 -3.40
N ILE A 181 0.74 -15.02 -3.22
CA ILE A 181 1.55 -13.83 -2.92
C ILE A 181 2.61 -13.72 -4.00
N GLU A 182 2.55 -12.63 -4.76
CA GLU A 182 3.50 -12.31 -5.83
C GLU A 182 4.37 -11.14 -5.39
N THR A 183 5.68 -11.37 -5.31
CA THR A 183 6.65 -10.32 -4.99
C THR A 183 7.13 -9.64 -6.28
N ASN A 184 7.12 -8.32 -6.28
CA ASN A 184 7.65 -7.49 -7.36
C ASN A 184 8.53 -6.38 -6.79
N VAL A 185 9.30 -5.73 -7.66
CA VAL A 185 10.11 -4.55 -7.30
C VAL A 185 9.62 -3.36 -8.10
N VAL A 186 9.23 -2.31 -7.38
CA VAL A 186 8.98 -0.99 -7.99
C VAL A 186 10.23 -0.16 -7.86
N SER A 187 10.57 0.58 -8.91
CA SER A 187 11.74 1.46 -8.93
C SER A 187 11.38 2.83 -9.45
N MET A 188 12.04 3.84 -8.92
CA MET A 188 11.99 5.21 -9.42
C MET A 188 13.39 5.72 -9.72
N GLU A 189 13.51 6.56 -10.73
CA GLU A 189 14.74 7.24 -11.11
C GLU A 189 14.47 8.72 -11.35
N GLY A 190 15.44 9.56 -11.05
CA GLY A 190 15.35 11.01 -11.22
C GLY A 190 16.48 11.73 -10.50
N PRO A 191 16.40 13.07 -10.35
CA PRO A 191 17.37 13.81 -9.54
C PRO A 191 17.47 13.19 -8.13
N ALA A 192 18.69 12.87 -7.69
CA ALA A 192 18.95 12.09 -6.48
C ALA A 192 18.24 12.65 -5.23
N ILE A 193 18.23 13.98 -5.10
CA ILE A 193 17.55 14.64 -3.98
C ILE A 193 16.03 14.43 -4.01
N GLN A 194 15.40 14.49 -5.17
CA GLN A 194 13.96 14.25 -5.31
C GLN A 194 13.62 12.78 -5.05
N VAL A 195 14.45 11.86 -5.55
CA VAL A 195 14.31 10.42 -5.27
C VAL A 195 14.43 10.14 -3.77
N ALA A 196 15.37 10.80 -3.08
CA ALA A 196 15.54 10.68 -1.63
C ALA A 196 14.33 11.21 -0.85
N GLU A 197 13.79 12.37 -1.22
CA GLU A 197 12.58 12.93 -0.61
C GLU A 197 11.37 12.01 -0.76
N ILE A 198 11.16 11.47 -1.95
CA ILE A 198 10.06 10.54 -2.22
C ILE A 198 10.29 9.21 -1.49
N ALA A 199 11.51 8.66 -1.52
CA ALA A 199 11.84 7.43 -0.81
C ALA A 199 11.59 7.56 0.69
N ALA A 200 12.02 8.66 1.32
CA ALA A 200 11.75 8.93 2.73
C ALA A 200 10.24 8.96 3.06
N GLY A 201 9.41 9.39 2.10
CA GLY A 201 7.96 9.43 2.26
C GLY A 201 7.27 8.07 2.40
N PHE A 202 7.94 6.97 2.04
CA PHE A 202 7.45 5.60 2.28
C PHE A 202 7.72 5.10 3.70
N PHE A 203 8.56 5.81 4.46
CA PHE A 203 8.93 5.40 5.82
C PHE A 203 8.31 6.35 6.85
N TYR A 204 7.36 5.85 7.64
CA TYR A 204 6.76 6.63 8.73
C TYR A 204 7.80 7.18 9.71
N ALA A 205 8.88 6.44 9.91
CA ALA A 205 10.03 6.86 10.71
C ALA A 205 10.54 8.26 10.33
N ALA A 206 10.59 8.59 9.05
CA ALA A 206 11.07 9.89 8.59
C ALA A 206 10.20 11.09 8.99
N PHE A 207 8.93 10.85 9.39
CA PHE A 207 8.00 11.93 9.77
C PHE A 207 8.14 12.37 11.23
N VAL A 208 8.80 11.59 12.08
CA VAL A 208 9.01 11.95 13.49
C VAL A 208 10.26 12.81 13.72
N LEU A 209 11.15 12.93 12.71
CA LEU A 209 12.36 13.73 12.78
C LEU A 209 12.07 15.22 12.81
N LYS A 210 12.86 15.96 13.58
CA LYS A 210 12.91 17.42 13.50
C LYS A 210 13.36 17.87 12.10
N PRO A 211 12.95 19.08 11.66
CA PRO A 211 13.23 19.56 10.30
C PRO A 211 14.72 19.55 9.92
N GLU A 212 15.62 19.91 10.87
CA GLU A 212 17.07 19.91 10.66
C GLU A 212 17.62 18.50 10.44
N ASN A 213 17.24 17.52 11.27
CA ASN A 213 17.68 16.12 11.14
C ASN A 213 17.08 15.46 9.90
N LYS A 214 15.82 15.77 9.59
CA LYS A 214 15.20 15.33 8.35
C LYS A 214 15.96 15.81 7.11
N LYS A 215 16.41 17.06 7.10
CA LYS A 215 17.22 17.62 6.00
C LYS A 215 18.56 16.90 5.86
N LEU A 216 19.24 16.61 6.97
CA LEU A 216 20.49 15.86 6.96
C LEU A 216 20.27 14.43 6.44
N MET A 217 19.25 13.75 6.94
CA MET A 217 18.85 12.41 6.47
C MET A 217 18.59 12.40 4.95
N ILE A 218 17.81 13.34 4.42
CA ILE A 218 17.55 13.45 2.98
C ILE A 218 18.84 13.64 2.18
N THR A 219 19.77 14.45 2.69
CA THR A 219 21.07 14.63 2.04
C THR A 219 21.83 13.31 1.98
N SER A 220 21.95 12.60 3.11
CA SER A 220 22.61 11.28 3.16
C SER A 220 21.92 10.24 2.29
N LEU A 221 20.58 10.24 2.25
CA LEU A 221 19.82 9.38 1.33
C LEU A 221 20.12 9.69 -0.14
N SER A 222 20.24 10.97 -0.50
CA SER A 222 20.53 11.35 -1.87
C SER A 222 21.92 10.89 -2.33
N GLU A 223 22.89 10.84 -1.40
CA GLU A 223 24.21 10.28 -1.64
C GLU A 223 24.18 8.76 -1.79
N LEU A 224 23.43 8.07 -0.89
CA LEU A 224 23.26 6.62 -0.92
C LEU A 224 22.60 6.15 -2.22
N LEU A 225 21.57 6.86 -2.66
CA LEU A 225 20.75 6.50 -3.84
C LEU A 225 21.39 6.92 -5.17
N ALA A 226 22.51 7.66 -5.16
CA ALA A 226 23.14 8.16 -6.38
C ALA A 226 23.67 7.02 -7.26
N ILE A 227 23.28 7.03 -8.54
CA ILE A 227 23.73 6.04 -9.54
C ILE A 227 25.19 6.28 -9.94
N SER A 228 25.65 7.55 -9.93
CA SER A 228 27.02 7.94 -10.28
C SER A 228 27.59 8.93 -9.27
N LYS A 229 28.79 8.66 -8.77
CA LYS A 229 29.50 9.53 -7.82
C LYS A 229 30.24 10.71 -8.50
N GLN A 230 30.24 10.79 -9.84
CA GLN A 230 31.09 11.72 -10.61
C GLN A 230 30.39 12.99 -11.11
N SER A 231 29.12 13.21 -10.82
CA SER A 231 28.39 14.41 -11.24
C SER A 231 28.25 15.43 -10.11
N THR A 232 28.15 16.73 -10.47
CA THR A 232 27.81 17.79 -9.50
C THR A 232 26.44 17.52 -8.88
N ASP A 233 26.21 17.97 -7.65
CA ASP A 233 24.99 17.66 -6.87
C ASP A 233 23.68 17.95 -7.62
N SER A 234 23.64 19.02 -8.45
CA SER A 234 22.46 19.40 -9.23
C SER A 234 22.17 18.51 -10.44
N GLN A 235 23.13 17.65 -10.86
CA GLN A 235 23.00 16.74 -12.01
C GLN A 235 23.02 15.27 -11.62
N ARG A 236 23.18 14.98 -10.32
CA ARG A 236 23.29 13.62 -9.82
C ARG A 236 21.94 12.90 -9.98
N GLN A 237 21.93 11.79 -10.73
CA GLN A 237 20.78 10.91 -10.84
C GLN A 237 20.80 9.89 -9.71
N GLY A 238 19.63 9.57 -9.18
CA GLY A 238 19.44 8.57 -8.14
C GLY A 238 18.42 7.52 -8.55
N ARG A 239 18.50 6.36 -7.91
CA ARG A 239 17.53 5.26 -8.05
C ARG A 239 17.14 4.77 -6.65
N PHE A 240 15.85 4.62 -6.43
CA PHE A 240 15.30 3.91 -5.30
C PHE A 240 14.48 2.72 -5.79
N SER A 241 14.65 1.57 -5.16
CA SER A 241 13.89 0.36 -5.46
C SER A 241 13.26 -0.18 -4.18
N MET A 242 11.99 -0.55 -4.24
CA MET A 242 11.21 -1.04 -3.11
C MET A 242 10.54 -2.36 -3.46
N PRO A 243 10.67 -3.40 -2.61
CA PRO A 243 9.95 -4.65 -2.81
C PRO A 243 8.49 -4.49 -2.37
N ILE A 244 7.60 -5.05 -3.15
CA ILE A 244 6.16 -5.07 -2.84
C ILE A 244 5.59 -6.46 -3.04
N ASN A 245 4.65 -6.86 -2.19
CA ASN A 245 3.87 -8.08 -2.33
C ASN A 245 2.46 -7.74 -2.78
N ARG A 246 1.96 -8.43 -3.81
CA ARG A 246 0.53 -8.49 -4.12
C ARG A 246 -0.04 -9.78 -3.56
N LEU A 247 -0.84 -9.65 -2.52
CA LEU A 247 -1.68 -10.71 -1.99
C LEU A 247 -2.93 -10.85 -2.86
N LEU A 248 -3.30 -12.08 -3.20
CA LEU A 248 -4.58 -12.42 -3.79
C LEU A 248 -5.19 -13.60 -3.02
N VAL A 249 -6.40 -13.39 -2.52
CA VAL A 249 -7.23 -14.38 -1.84
C VAL A 249 -8.46 -14.62 -2.69
N ALA A 250 -8.61 -15.81 -3.23
CA ALA A 250 -9.70 -16.18 -4.11
C ALA A 250 -10.40 -17.45 -3.61
N PRO A 251 -11.70 -17.66 -3.89
CA PRO A 251 -12.38 -18.88 -3.50
C PRO A 251 -11.75 -20.08 -4.23
N ASN A 252 -11.68 -21.20 -3.52
CA ASN A 252 -11.26 -22.47 -4.10
C ASN A 252 -12.46 -23.05 -4.87
N ILE A 253 -12.60 -22.68 -6.13
CA ILE A 253 -13.68 -23.21 -7.00
C ILE A 253 -13.27 -24.63 -7.38
N LYS A 254 -13.96 -25.62 -6.80
CA LYS A 254 -13.88 -27.03 -7.18
C LYS A 254 -14.59 -27.27 -8.49
#